data_9e2466fbfc21fe403fe03d69a71cb44a
#
_entry.id   9e2466fbfc21fe403fe03d69a71cb44a
#
_cell.length_a   1.000
_cell.length_b   1.000
_cell.length_c   1.000
_cell.angle_alpha   90.00
_cell.angle_beta   90.00
_cell.angle_gamma   90.00
#
_symmetry.space_group_name_H-M   'P 1'
#
loop_
_entity.id
_entity.type
_entity.pdbx_description
1 polymer ?
#
loop_
_entity_poly.entity_id
_entity_poly.type
_entity_poly.pdbx_seq_one_letter_code
_entity_poly.pdbx_strand_id
1 'polypeptide(L)'
;MTIEIYTTPTCPFCHAAKDLLRAKSVSFEEIAVVDPDKRAAMSSRADGRTSVPQIFINGMHIGGCDDLYMLEETGELNTLLAGDAEPAG
;
A
#
# COMPACT_ATOMS: atom_id res chain seq x y z
N MET A 1 2.24 7.65 11.33
CA MET A 1 2.34 7.25 9.90
C MET A 1 1.13 6.42 9.56
N THR A 2 0.52 6.67 8.44
CA THR A 2 -0.67 5.95 8.01
C THR A 2 -0.32 5.11 6.79
N ILE A 3 -0.58 3.81 6.86
CA ILE A 3 -0.38 2.93 5.73
C ILE A 3 -1.71 2.26 5.46
N GLU A 4 -2.18 2.36 4.22
CA GLU A 4 -3.45 1.77 3.82
C GLU A 4 -3.21 0.84 2.65
N ILE A 5 -3.84 -0.34 2.66
CA ILE A 5 -3.73 -1.27 1.56
C ILE A 5 -5.13 -1.75 1.19
N TYR A 6 -5.48 -1.60 -0.08
CA TYR A 6 -6.76 -2.06 -0.62
C TYR A 6 -6.55 -3.46 -1.18
N THR A 7 -7.40 -4.39 -0.79
CA THR A 7 -7.22 -5.81 -1.11
C THR A 7 -8.55 -6.48 -1.48
N THR A 8 -8.44 -7.70 -1.98
CA THR A 8 -9.58 -8.61 -2.06
C THR A 8 -9.20 -9.92 -1.36
N PRO A 9 -10.19 -10.73 -0.94
CA PRO A 9 -9.89 -11.92 -0.13
C PRO A 9 -9.04 -12.97 -0.81
N THR A 10 -9.07 -13.06 -2.12
CA THR A 10 -8.37 -14.12 -2.82
C THR A 10 -7.26 -13.60 -3.70
N CYS A 11 -6.56 -12.60 -3.29
CA CYS A 11 -5.52 -11.96 -4.08
C CYS A 11 -4.13 -12.36 -3.56
N PRO A 12 -3.39 -13.20 -4.28
CA PRO A 12 -2.04 -13.59 -3.84
C PRO A 12 -1.08 -12.42 -3.72
N PHE A 13 -1.18 -11.45 -4.63
CA PHE A 13 -0.31 -10.28 -4.57
C PHE A 13 -0.63 -9.41 -3.36
N CYS A 14 -1.90 -9.40 -2.93
CA CYS A 14 -2.27 -8.70 -1.71
C CYS A 14 -1.61 -9.34 -0.50
N HIS A 15 -1.58 -10.68 -0.46
CA HIS A 15 -0.92 -11.38 0.64
C HIS A 15 0.58 -11.09 0.64
N ALA A 16 1.22 -11.09 -0.52
CA ALA A 16 2.64 -10.80 -0.61
C ALA A 16 2.95 -9.39 -0.13
N ALA A 17 2.14 -8.42 -0.52
CA ALA A 17 2.35 -7.03 -0.08
C ALA A 17 2.18 -6.90 1.43
N LYS A 18 1.17 -7.56 2.00
CA LYS A 18 0.96 -7.52 3.44
C LYS A 18 2.12 -8.19 4.18
N ASP A 19 2.64 -9.29 3.64
CA ASP A 19 3.77 -9.98 4.25
C ASP A 19 5.00 -9.07 4.30
N LEU A 20 5.25 -8.32 3.25
CA LEU A 20 6.36 -7.39 3.24
C LEU A 20 6.18 -6.29 4.29
N LEU A 21 4.98 -5.73 4.37
CA LEU A 21 4.70 -4.71 5.39
C LEU A 21 4.87 -5.26 6.80
N ARG A 22 4.44 -6.50 7.03
CA ARG A 22 4.63 -7.14 8.34
C ARG A 22 6.10 -7.36 8.64
N ALA A 23 6.87 -7.75 7.63
CA ALA A 23 8.31 -7.94 7.80
C ALA A 23 9.02 -6.63 8.15
N LYS A 24 8.44 -5.50 7.76
CA LYS A 24 8.96 -4.19 8.12
C LYS A 24 8.48 -3.72 9.48
N SER A 25 7.67 -4.52 10.18
CA SER A 25 7.17 -4.22 11.52
C SER A 25 6.34 -2.95 11.59
N VAL A 26 5.59 -2.66 10.54
CA VAL A 26 4.71 -1.49 10.50
C VAL A 26 3.26 -1.94 10.54
N SER A 27 2.42 -1.11 11.15
CA SER A 27 0.98 -1.35 11.16
C SER A 27 0.37 -0.77 9.90
N PHE A 28 -0.67 -1.41 9.41
CA PHE A 28 -1.38 -0.91 8.23
C PHE A 28 -2.86 -1.18 8.37
N GLU A 29 -3.66 -0.41 7.64
CA GLU A 29 -5.09 -0.61 7.59
C GLU A 29 -5.42 -1.32 6.28
N GLU A 30 -6.13 -2.43 6.37
CA GLU A 30 -6.53 -3.18 5.19
C GLU A 30 -7.98 -2.85 4.86
N ILE A 31 -8.24 -2.48 3.60
CA ILE A 31 -9.57 -2.12 3.14
C ILE A 31 -9.98 -3.09 2.05
N ALA A 32 -10.97 -3.93 2.34
CA ALA A 32 -11.45 -4.90 1.36
C ALA A 32 -12.34 -4.20 0.34
N VAL A 33 -12.04 -4.39 -0.94
CA VAL A 33 -12.81 -3.73 -2.01
C VAL A 33 -13.65 -4.76 -2.75
N VAL A 34 -14.51 -5.44 -2.00
CA VAL A 34 -15.34 -6.48 -2.58
C VAL A 34 -16.59 -5.95 -3.25
N ASP A 35 -16.97 -4.72 -2.98
CA ASP A 35 -18.14 -4.15 -3.66
C ASP A 35 -17.71 -3.05 -4.62
N PRO A 36 -18.54 -2.73 -5.62
CA PRO A 36 -18.17 -1.77 -6.66
C PRO A 36 -17.91 -0.36 -6.13
N ASP A 37 -18.61 0.05 -5.08
CA ASP A 37 -18.45 1.39 -4.54
C ASP A 37 -17.08 1.56 -3.91
N LYS A 38 -16.62 0.56 -3.16
CA LYS A 38 -15.31 0.62 -2.55
C LYS A 38 -14.21 0.54 -3.59
N ARG A 39 -14.42 -0.27 -4.63
CA ARG A 39 -13.45 -0.35 -5.71
C ARG A 39 -13.36 0.97 -6.47
N ALA A 40 -14.50 1.63 -6.70
CA ALA A 40 -14.50 2.94 -7.36
C ALA A 40 -13.77 3.99 -6.52
N ALA A 41 -13.96 3.95 -5.21
CA ALA A 41 -13.27 4.87 -4.32
C ALA A 41 -11.76 4.65 -4.36
N MET A 42 -11.34 3.37 -4.38
CA MET A 42 -9.93 3.04 -4.52
C MET A 42 -9.38 3.58 -5.83
N SER A 43 -10.09 3.33 -6.93
CA SER A 43 -9.64 3.73 -8.25
C SER A 43 -9.48 5.25 -8.34
N SER A 44 -10.39 6.00 -7.74
CA SER A 44 -10.27 7.45 -7.72
C SER A 44 -8.99 7.91 -7.06
N ARG A 45 -8.57 7.24 -5.98
CA ARG A 45 -7.33 7.58 -5.29
C ARG A 45 -6.11 7.03 -6.03
N ALA A 46 -6.26 5.97 -6.80
CA ALA A 46 -5.15 5.27 -7.42
C ALA A 46 -4.95 5.65 -8.89
N ASP A 47 -5.31 6.88 -9.23
CA ASP A 47 -5.07 7.42 -10.56
C ASP A 47 -5.73 6.56 -11.63
N GLY A 48 -6.91 6.05 -11.34
CA GLY A 48 -7.69 5.25 -12.28
C GLY A 48 -7.38 3.76 -12.26
N ARG A 49 -6.40 3.33 -11.51
CA ARG A 49 -6.05 1.90 -11.45
C ARG A 49 -7.12 1.14 -10.68
N THR A 50 -7.49 -0.03 -11.20
CA THR A 50 -8.54 -0.84 -10.58
C THR A 50 -8.02 -2.16 -10.03
N SER A 51 -6.74 -2.47 -10.22
CA SER A 51 -6.17 -3.72 -9.72
C SER A 51 -5.89 -3.63 -8.22
N VAL A 52 -5.75 -4.77 -7.58
CA VAL A 52 -5.37 -4.86 -6.18
C VAL A 52 -4.09 -5.69 -6.08
N PRO A 53 -3.25 -5.42 -5.10
CA PRO A 53 -3.42 -4.42 -4.06
C PRO A 53 -3.12 -3.01 -4.56
N GLN A 54 -3.63 -2.00 -3.85
CA GLN A 54 -3.19 -0.61 -4.04
C GLN A 54 -2.79 -0.11 -2.66
N ILE A 55 -1.59 0.43 -2.56
CA ILE A 55 -0.99 0.79 -1.27
C ILE A 55 -0.78 2.29 -1.22
N PHE A 56 -1.08 2.87 -0.06
CA PHE A 56 -0.90 4.29 0.19
C PHE A 56 -0.12 4.46 1.48
N ILE A 57 0.91 5.31 1.47
CA ILE A 57 1.69 5.62 2.67
C ILE A 57 1.57 7.11 2.90
N ASN A 58 1.01 7.47 4.05
CA ASN A 58 0.73 8.87 4.41
C ASN A 58 -0.08 9.59 3.33
N GLY A 59 -1.04 8.88 2.75
CA GLY A 59 -1.89 9.42 1.69
C GLY A 59 -1.27 9.41 0.31
N MET A 60 0.00 9.06 0.19
CA MET A 60 0.68 9.04 -1.10
C MET A 60 0.49 7.69 -1.77
N HIS A 61 0.06 7.69 -3.02
CA HIS A 61 -0.17 6.46 -3.77
C HIS A 61 1.17 5.81 -4.12
N ILE A 62 1.40 4.62 -3.59
CA ILE A 62 2.59 3.85 -3.89
C ILE A 62 2.37 2.98 -5.12
N GLY A 63 1.21 2.36 -5.22
CA GLY A 63 0.89 1.47 -6.33
C GLY A 63 0.58 0.08 -5.84
N GLY A 64 0.89 -0.92 -6.64
CA GLY A 64 0.60 -2.31 -6.34
C GLY A 64 1.75 -3.03 -5.67
N CYS A 65 1.66 -4.35 -5.66
CA CYS A 65 2.68 -5.19 -5.04
C CYS A 65 4.04 -5.02 -5.71
N ASP A 66 4.07 -4.95 -7.03
CA ASP A 66 5.33 -4.77 -7.76
C ASP A 66 5.99 -3.46 -7.40
N ASP A 67 5.20 -2.40 -7.29
CA ASP A 67 5.71 -1.09 -6.92
C ASP A 67 6.30 -1.10 -5.51
N LEU A 68 5.63 -1.80 -4.60
CA LEU A 68 6.10 -1.90 -3.23
C LEU A 68 7.45 -2.64 -3.16
N TYR A 69 7.55 -3.75 -3.87
CA TYR A 69 8.79 -4.52 -3.89
C TYR A 69 9.93 -3.78 -4.60
N MET A 70 9.61 -2.97 -5.59
CA MET A 70 10.60 -2.13 -6.24
C MET A 70 11.20 -1.13 -5.25
N LEU A 71 10.36 -0.52 -4.43
CA LEU A 71 10.84 0.40 -3.40
C LEU A 71 11.69 -0.34 -2.37
N GLU A 72 11.34 -1.60 -2.09
CA GLU A 72 12.15 -2.39 -1.17
C GLU A 72 13.54 -2.66 -1.76
N GLU A 73 13.61 -2.98 -3.04
CA GLU A 73 14.89 -3.27 -3.67
C GLU A 73 15.82 -2.07 -3.71
N THR A 74 15.27 -0.88 -3.91
CA THR A 74 16.10 0.32 -3.98
C THR A 74 16.42 0.91 -2.62
N GLY A 75 15.80 0.38 -1.55
CA GLY A 75 15.96 0.94 -0.21
C GLY A 75 15.02 2.08 0.08
N GLU A 76 14.26 2.54 -0.91
CA GLU A 76 13.35 3.67 -0.70
C GLU A 76 12.21 3.34 0.23
N LEU A 77 11.81 2.08 0.31
CA LEU A 77 10.73 1.71 1.21
C LEU A 77 11.11 1.99 2.66
N ASN A 78 12.31 1.67 3.06
CA ASN A 78 12.77 1.95 4.42
C ASN A 78 12.76 3.45 4.69
N THR A 79 13.12 4.25 3.71
CA THR A 79 13.09 5.70 3.84
C THR A 79 11.66 6.22 4.01
N LEU A 80 10.73 5.69 3.23
CA LEU A 80 9.34 6.10 3.34
C LEU A 80 8.73 5.67 4.67
N LEU A 81 9.05 4.48 5.16
CA LEU A 81 8.50 3.98 6.41
C LEU A 81 9.09 4.69 7.62
N ALA A 82 10.27 5.24 7.48
CA ALA A 82 10.89 6.02 8.54
C ALA A 82 10.62 7.52 8.36
N GLY A 83 10.00 7.89 7.28
CA GLY A 83 9.94 9.27 6.91
C GLY A 83 9.13 10.15 7.80
N ASP A 84 8.17 9.57 8.50
CA ASP A 84 7.38 10.36 9.38
C ASP A 84 8.22 10.85 10.51
N ALA A 85 9.36 10.27 10.74
CA ALA A 85 10.20 10.70 11.79
C ALA A 85 10.98 11.89 11.39
N GLU A 86 11.08 12.15 10.08
CA GLU A 86 11.83 13.14 9.80
C GLU A 86 11.23 14.25 9.43
N PRO A 87 10.38 14.40 9.31
CA PRO A 87 9.88 15.45 8.93
C PRO A 87 10.45 16.48 9.45
N ALA A 88 10.88 16.44 9.71
CA ALA A 88 11.23 17.28 10.13
C ALA A 88 12.06 17.65 9.89
N GLY A 89 12.11 17.15 9.67
CA GLY A 89 13.03 17.51 9.42
C GLY A 89 12.97 18.16 9.72
#